data_14f157b33c3096dcc7fcc000460de992
#
_entry.id   14f157b33c3096dcc7fcc000460de992
#
_cell.length_a   1.000
_cell.length_b   1.000
_cell.length_c   1.000
_cell.angle_alpha   90.00
_cell.angle_beta   90.00
_cell.angle_gamma   90.00
#
_symmetry.space_group_name_H-M   'P 1'
#
loop_
_entity.id
_entity.type
_entity.pdbx_description
1 polymer ?
#
loop_
_entity_poly.entity_id
_entity_poly.type
_entity_poly.pdbx_seq_one_letter_code
_entity_poly.pdbx_strand_id
1 'polypeptide(L)'
;MDNSINQYAIGELLDGRYFYIPSYQRGYRWTEKQVGDLLRDLLCFANDFANEGKEKKQEQFYCLQPIIARPITNEDKLKSIFGTEYNESIQSHGVWEIIDGQQRLTTIFLLYKYLLDQKGWDAETLKEEEDGKELYHIYYATRDGSSQFLEGLTIKTIEDSDEESLKDNVDYYHMANA
;
A
#
# COMPACT_ATOMS: atom_id res chain seq x y z
N MET A 1 4.35 -24.46 -12.65
CA MET A 1 4.20 -23.11 -12.07
C MET A 1 3.93 -22.18 -13.24
N ASP A 2 2.79 -21.56 -13.25
CA ASP A 2 2.48 -20.57 -14.27
C ASP A 2 3.34 -19.32 -13.96
N ASN A 3 4.25 -19.00 -14.88
CA ASN A 3 5.12 -17.82 -14.80
C ASN A 3 4.50 -16.64 -15.55
N SER A 4 3.17 -16.56 -15.63
CA SER A 4 2.50 -15.45 -16.27
C SER A 4 2.72 -14.16 -15.48
N ILE A 5 3.16 -13.12 -16.18
CA ILE A 5 3.17 -11.76 -15.64
C ILE A 5 1.78 -11.19 -15.88
N ASN A 6 1.08 -10.89 -14.82
CA ASN A 6 -0.24 -10.28 -14.89
C ASN A 6 -0.12 -8.77 -14.64
N GLN A 7 -0.85 -7.99 -15.42
CA GLN A 7 -1.01 -6.55 -15.24
C GLN A 7 -2.29 -6.30 -14.44
N TYR A 8 -2.17 -5.49 -13.40
CA TYR A 8 -3.29 -5.08 -12.56
C TYR A 8 -3.38 -3.56 -12.52
N ALA A 9 -4.58 -3.04 -12.59
CA ALA A 9 -4.82 -1.65 -12.21
C ALA A 9 -4.69 -1.51 -10.68
N ILE A 10 -4.26 -0.33 -10.20
CA ILE A 10 -4.13 -0.10 -8.75
C ILE A 10 -5.45 -0.34 -8.02
N GLY A 11 -6.59 0.03 -8.63
CA GLY A 11 -7.91 -0.23 -8.06
C GLY A 11 -8.24 -1.73 -7.88
N GLU A 12 -7.58 -2.63 -8.62
CA GLU A 12 -7.75 -4.09 -8.48
C GLU A 12 -6.94 -4.67 -7.30
N LEU A 13 -6.06 -3.86 -6.69
CA LEU A 13 -5.36 -4.24 -5.46
C LEU A 13 -6.19 -3.95 -4.20
N LEU A 14 -7.32 -3.24 -4.34
CA LEU A 14 -8.24 -2.90 -3.25
C LEU A 14 -9.21 -4.05 -2.97
N ASP A 15 -8.67 -5.20 -2.60
CA ASP A 15 -9.41 -6.44 -2.34
C ASP A 15 -9.05 -7.08 -0.99
N GLY A 16 -8.44 -6.31 -0.07
CA GLY A 16 -8.09 -6.79 1.27
C GLY A 16 -6.90 -7.76 1.34
N ARG A 17 -6.20 -7.99 0.22
CA ARG A 17 -5.04 -8.90 0.20
C ARG A 17 -3.88 -8.45 1.08
N TYR A 18 -3.03 -9.39 1.48
CA TYR A 18 -1.89 -9.12 2.34
C TYR A 18 -0.58 -9.13 1.54
N PHE A 19 0.22 -8.08 1.70
CA PHE A 19 1.56 -7.98 1.16
C PHE A 19 2.59 -8.13 2.26
N TYR A 20 3.42 -9.16 2.18
CA TYR A 20 4.49 -9.44 3.10
C TYR A 20 5.82 -8.91 2.55
N ILE A 21 6.48 -8.06 3.32
CA ILE A 21 7.79 -7.49 3.02
C ILE A 21 8.82 -8.21 3.90
N PRO A 22 9.66 -9.09 3.31
CA PRO A 22 10.57 -9.92 4.08
C PRO A 22 11.72 -9.13 4.70
N SER A 23 12.36 -9.72 5.71
CA SER A 23 13.40 -9.08 6.52
C SER A 23 14.69 -8.71 5.76
N TYR A 24 14.94 -9.32 4.59
CA TYR A 24 16.07 -8.93 3.74
C TYR A 24 15.85 -7.63 2.97
N GLN A 25 14.61 -7.14 2.92
CA GLN A 25 14.31 -5.85 2.33
C GLN A 25 14.42 -4.74 3.40
N ARG A 26 14.81 -3.56 2.95
CA ARG A 26 14.81 -2.37 3.83
C ARG A 26 13.38 -1.95 4.15
N GLY A 27 13.18 -1.29 5.28
CA GLY A 27 11.92 -0.65 5.61
C GLY A 27 11.60 0.54 4.67
N TYR A 28 10.50 1.24 4.95
CA TYR A 28 10.11 2.40 4.16
C TYR A 28 11.12 3.55 4.31
N ARG A 29 11.52 4.17 3.20
CA ARG A 29 12.60 5.17 3.14
C ARG A 29 12.34 6.32 2.17
N TRP A 30 11.25 6.32 1.44
CA TRP A 30 10.93 7.45 0.60
C TRP A 30 10.75 8.70 1.45
N THR A 31 11.23 9.81 0.94
CA THR A 31 11.12 11.14 1.53
C THR A 31 10.08 11.93 0.74
N GLU A 32 9.70 13.09 1.26
CA GLU A 32 8.82 14.05 0.60
C GLU A 32 9.19 14.26 -0.89
N LYS A 33 10.48 14.23 -1.24
CA LYS A 33 10.91 14.40 -2.62
C LYS A 33 10.39 13.27 -3.54
N GLN A 34 10.61 12.01 -3.18
CA GLN A 34 10.18 10.87 -4.02
C GLN A 34 8.66 10.77 -4.09
N VAL A 35 7.97 11.03 -2.98
CA VAL A 35 6.52 11.08 -2.92
C VAL A 35 5.99 12.23 -3.78
N GLY A 36 6.55 13.43 -3.65
CA GLY A 36 6.17 14.59 -4.44
C GLY A 36 6.42 14.41 -5.94
N ASP A 37 7.52 13.74 -6.32
CA ASP A 37 7.80 13.41 -7.72
C ASP A 37 6.71 12.46 -8.27
N LEU A 38 6.35 11.39 -7.53
CA LEU A 38 5.27 10.48 -7.91
C LEU A 38 3.93 11.19 -8.05
N LEU A 39 3.55 12.01 -7.06
CA LEU A 39 2.29 12.77 -7.10
C LEU A 39 2.24 13.73 -8.28
N ARG A 40 3.34 14.41 -8.59
CA ARG A 40 3.43 15.31 -9.73
C ARG A 40 3.20 14.56 -11.04
N ASP A 41 3.83 13.40 -11.20
CA ASP A 41 3.68 12.57 -12.40
C ASP A 41 2.22 12.11 -12.57
N LEU A 42 1.59 11.65 -11.47
CA LEU A 42 0.18 11.24 -11.48
C LEU A 42 -0.76 12.40 -11.83
N LEU A 43 -0.52 13.59 -11.26
CA LEU A 43 -1.33 14.78 -11.54
C LEU A 43 -1.14 15.28 -12.99
N CYS A 44 0.08 15.25 -13.51
CA CYS A 44 0.34 15.59 -14.91
C CYS A 44 -0.43 14.63 -15.84
N PHE A 45 -0.32 13.32 -15.61
CA PHE A 45 -1.07 12.33 -16.38
C PHE A 45 -2.59 12.54 -16.28
N ALA A 46 -3.11 12.77 -15.07
CA ALA A 46 -4.54 13.00 -14.87
C ALA A 46 -5.05 14.25 -15.61
N ASN A 47 -4.28 15.33 -15.60
CA ASN A 47 -4.60 16.56 -16.30
C ASN A 47 -4.58 16.37 -17.83
N ASP A 48 -3.56 15.70 -18.36
CA ASP A 48 -3.46 15.38 -19.79
C ASP A 48 -4.63 14.48 -20.21
N PHE A 49 -4.92 13.45 -19.43
CA PHE A 49 -6.05 12.54 -19.64
C PHE A 49 -7.41 13.28 -19.60
N ALA A 50 -7.58 14.26 -18.69
CA ALA A 50 -8.81 15.04 -18.59
C ALA A 50 -9.06 15.91 -19.83
N ASN A 51 -7.99 16.40 -20.47
CA ASN A 51 -8.05 17.29 -21.62
C ASN A 51 -8.18 16.57 -22.97
N GLU A 52 -8.02 15.25 -23.00
CA GLU A 52 -8.13 14.48 -24.25
C GLU A 52 -9.57 14.06 -24.59
N GLY A 53 -9.81 13.85 -25.90
CA GLY A 53 -11.11 13.39 -26.40
C GLY A 53 -11.42 11.94 -25.96
N LYS A 54 -12.75 11.64 -25.85
CA LYS A 54 -13.23 10.34 -25.33
C LYS A 54 -12.66 9.10 -26.05
N GLU A 55 -12.34 9.19 -27.33
CA GLU A 55 -11.83 8.07 -28.12
C GLU A 55 -10.40 7.68 -27.73
N LYS A 56 -9.59 8.66 -27.31
CA LYS A 56 -8.20 8.41 -26.87
C LYS A 56 -8.10 7.96 -25.41
N LYS A 57 -9.10 8.23 -24.59
CA LYS A 57 -9.11 7.90 -23.16
C LYS A 57 -9.13 6.40 -22.88
N GLN A 58 -9.62 5.56 -23.79
CA GLN A 58 -9.72 4.11 -23.59
C GLN A 58 -8.39 3.35 -23.70
N GLU A 59 -7.35 3.97 -24.27
CA GLU A 59 -6.06 3.31 -24.52
C GLU A 59 -4.92 3.83 -23.64
N GLN A 60 -5.19 4.85 -22.81
CA GLN A 60 -4.14 5.47 -22.01
C GLN A 60 -4.14 4.96 -20.58
N PHE A 61 -2.97 4.63 -20.10
CA PHE A 61 -2.72 4.28 -18.70
C PHE A 61 -1.37 4.84 -18.24
N TYR A 62 -1.27 5.16 -16.95
CA TYR A 62 -0.02 5.53 -16.32
C TYR A 62 0.64 4.28 -15.72
N CYS A 63 1.85 3.96 -16.15
CA CYS A 63 2.60 2.83 -15.62
C CYS A 63 3.42 3.25 -14.40
N LEU A 64 3.00 2.81 -13.22
CA LEU A 64 3.67 3.10 -11.94
C LEU A 64 5.04 2.41 -11.76
N GLN A 65 5.59 1.78 -12.78
CA GLN A 65 6.67 0.81 -12.71
C GLN A 65 6.25 -0.50 -12.00
N PRO A 66 6.85 -1.64 -12.34
CA PRO A 66 6.40 -2.92 -11.83
C PRO A 66 6.58 -3.04 -10.31
N ILE A 67 5.57 -3.60 -9.66
CA ILE A 67 5.66 -4.20 -8.33
C ILE A 67 5.71 -5.70 -8.56
N ILE A 68 6.78 -6.35 -8.11
CA ILE A 68 6.97 -7.78 -8.31
C ILE A 68 6.63 -8.49 -7.00
N ALA A 69 5.64 -9.36 -7.05
CA ALA A 69 5.18 -10.14 -5.92
C ALA A 69 4.97 -11.61 -6.31
N ARG A 70 5.07 -12.50 -5.36
CA ARG A 70 4.73 -13.92 -5.52
C ARG A 70 3.80 -14.39 -4.42
N PRO A 71 2.81 -15.26 -4.70
CA PRO A 71 1.91 -15.78 -3.67
C PRO A 71 2.68 -16.69 -2.69
N ILE A 72 2.32 -16.60 -1.41
CA ILE A 72 2.77 -17.55 -0.39
C ILE A 72 1.63 -18.54 -0.18
N THR A 73 1.82 -19.77 -0.66
CA THR A 73 0.81 -20.85 -0.57
C THR A 73 1.11 -21.85 0.53
N ASN A 74 2.30 -21.80 1.15
CA ASN A 74 2.69 -22.71 2.21
C ASN A 74 2.12 -22.22 3.55
N GLU A 75 1.19 -23.00 4.11
CA GLU A 75 0.48 -22.66 5.34
C GLU A 75 1.42 -22.58 6.58
N ASP A 76 2.42 -23.47 6.67
CA ASP A 76 3.39 -23.44 7.77
C ASP A 76 4.23 -22.15 7.72
N LYS A 77 4.58 -21.68 6.51
CA LYS A 77 5.24 -20.39 6.32
C LYS A 77 4.32 -19.23 6.72
N LEU A 78 3.04 -19.26 6.37
CA LEU A 78 2.07 -18.24 6.78
C LEU A 78 1.91 -18.21 8.31
N LYS A 79 1.76 -19.34 8.95
CA LYS A 79 1.72 -19.43 10.42
C LYS A 79 3.00 -18.94 11.07
N SER A 80 4.15 -19.18 10.46
CA SER A 80 5.44 -18.66 10.95
C SER A 80 5.56 -17.14 10.80
N ILE A 81 4.98 -16.55 9.76
CA ILE A 81 4.99 -15.09 9.50
C ILE A 81 4.07 -14.36 10.48
N PHE A 82 2.82 -14.81 10.57
CA PHE A 82 1.75 -14.09 11.28
C PHE A 82 1.57 -14.57 12.72
N GLY A 83 2.11 -15.74 13.09
CA GLY A 83 1.98 -16.28 14.43
C GLY A 83 0.53 -16.38 14.89
N THR A 84 0.21 -15.72 16.01
CA THR A 84 -1.15 -15.65 16.56
C THR A 84 -2.13 -14.80 15.76
N GLU A 85 -1.64 -13.94 14.88
CA GLU A 85 -2.48 -13.09 14.00
C GLU A 85 -3.00 -13.88 12.78
N TYR A 86 -2.44 -15.07 12.50
CA TYR A 86 -2.91 -15.92 11.40
C TYR A 86 -4.35 -16.36 11.60
N ASN A 87 -5.24 -15.95 10.71
CA ASN A 87 -6.67 -16.16 10.80
C ASN A 87 -7.33 -16.45 9.43
N GLU A 88 -8.63 -16.69 9.43
CA GLU A 88 -9.40 -16.96 8.21
C GLU A 88 -9.39 -15.81 7.21
N SER A 89 -9.31 -14.56 7.66
CA SER A 89 -9.22 -13.39 6.78
C SER A 89 -7.92 -13.40 5.98
N ILE A 90 -6.78 -13.61 6.64
CA ILE A 90 -5.47 -13.74 5.96
C ILE A 90 -5.48 -14.90 4.95
N GLN A 91 -6.13 -16.01 5.32
CA GLN A 91 -6.22 -17.18 4.45
C GLN A 91 -7.09 -16.92 3.21
N SER A 92 -8.23 -16.25 3.37
CA SER A 92 -9.18 -15.98 2.29
C SER A 92 -8.71 -14.94 1.29
N HIS A 93 -8.09 -13.86 1.76
CA HIS A 93 -7.59 -12.78 0.89
C HIS A 93 -6.24 -13.11 0.23
N GLY A 94 -5.50 -14.06 0.80
CA GLY A 94 -4.20 -14.49 0.31
C GLY A 94 -3.05 -13.54 0.67
N VAL A 95 -1.84 -14.10 0.68
CA VAL A 95 -0.62 -13.39 1.06
C VAL A 95 0.39 -13.40 -0.09
N TRP A 96 0.94 -12.23 -0.40
CA TRP A 96 1.89 -12.04 -1.48
C TRP A 96 3.22 -11.50 -0.93
N GLU A 97 4.30 -12.25 -1.13
CA GLU A 97 5.65 -11.80 -0.78
C GLU A 97 6.14 -10.80 -1.82
N ILE A 98 6.48 -9.60 -1.39
CA ILE A 98 7.05 -8.57 -2.26
C ILE A 98 8.51 -8.90 -2.55
N ILE A 99 8.85 -8.96 -3.84
CA ILE A 99 10.22 -9.14 -4.32
C ILE A 99 10.83 -7.79 -4.67
N ASP A 100 10.05 -6.88 -5.29
CA ASP A 100 10.46 -5.51 -5.60
C ASP A 100 9.25 -4.57 -5.63
N GLY A 101 9.51 -3.27 -5.45
CA GLY A 101 8.49 -2.21 -5.51
C GLY A 101 7.82 -1.88 -4.18
N GLN A 102 8.33 -2.36 -3.05
CA GLN A 102 7.77 -2.12 -1.72
C GLN A 102 7.58 -0.62 -1.39
N GLN A 103 8.52 0.25 -1.78
CA GLN A 103 8.42 1.69 -1.50
C GLN A 103 7.19 2.30 -2.20
N ARG A 104 7.00 1.95 -3.47
CA ARG A 104 5.83 2.40 -4.26
C ARG A 104 4.53 1.86 -3.67
N LEU A 105 4.50 0.56 -3.36
CA LEU A 105 3.31 -0.06 -2.76
C LEU A 105 2.92 0.64 -1.45
N THR A 106 3.89 0.91 -0.58
CA THR A 106 3.64 1.61 0.69
C THR A 106 3.20 3.05 0.45
N THR A 107 3.81 3.77 -0.51
CA THR A 107 3.39 5.14 -0.83
C THR A 107 1.96 5.18 -1.37
N ILE A 108 1.57 4.22 -2.23
CA ILE A 108 0.20 4.11 -2.73
C ILE A 108 -0.77 3.84 -1.57
N PHE A 109 -0.40 2.98 -0.63
CA PHE A 109 -1.20 2.73 0.58
C PHE A 109 -1.39 4.01 1.41
N LEU A 110 -0.30 4.75 1.67
CA LEU A 110 -0.36 6.03 2.38
C LEU A 110 -1.25 7.05 1.68
N LEU A 111 -1.15 7.12 0.35
CA LEU A 111 -2.01 8.00 -0.46
C LEU A 111 -3.49 7.63 -0.32
N TYR A 112 -3.83 6.34 -0.37
CA TYR A 112 -5.21 5.91 -0.14
C TYR A 112 -5.69 6.25 1.27
N LYS A 113 -4.87 5.98 2.30
CA LYS A 113 -5.18 6.34 3.69
C LYS A 113 -5.45 7.84 3.83
N TYR A 114 -4.59 8.67 3.25
CA TYR A 114 -4.78 10.12 3.24
C TYR A 114 -6.10 10.54 2.56
N LEU A 115 -6.40 9.98 1.39
CA LEU A 115 -7.64 10.32 0.65
C LEU A 115 -8.89 9.88 1.40
N LEU A 116 -8.86 8.73 2.06
CA LEU A 116 -9.96 8.26 2.90
C LEU A 116 -10.16 9.16 4.10
N ASP A 117 -9.08 9.53 4.78
CA ASP A 117 -9.12 10.42 5.94
C ASP A 117 -9.67 11.82 5.57
N GLN A 118 -9.26 12.36 4.41
CA GLN A 118 -9.81 13.61 3.87
C GLN A 118 -11.31 13.54 3.57
N LYS A 119 -11.83 12.36 3.21
CA LYS A 119 -13.28 12.13 3.00
C LYS A 119 -14.01 11.83 4.32
N GLY A 120 -13.31 11.60 5.41
CA GLY A 120 -13.87 11.08 6.66
C GLY A 120 -14.37 9.65 6.55
N TRP A 121 -13.78 8.86 5.66
CA TRP A 121 -14.14 7.47 5.41
C TRP A 121 -13.23 6.52 6.20
N ASP A 122 -13.83 5.57 6.88
CA ASP A 122 -13.17 4.40 7.43
C ASP A 122 -13.22 3.20 6.46
N ALA A 123 -12.72 2.05 6.90
CA ALA A 123 -12.67 0.85 6.07
C ALA A 123 -14.09 0.32 5.73
N GLU A 124 -15.05 0.50 6.64
CA GLU A 124 -16.43 0.07 6.46
C GLU A 124 -17.14 0.96 5.44
N THR A 125 -16.98 2.27 5.56
CA THR A 125 -17.50 3.25 4.59
C THR A 125 -16.90 3.03 3.19
N LEU A 126 -15.59 2.76 3.08
CA LEU A 126 -14.96 2.44 1.81
C LEU A 126 -15.64 1.22 1.16
N LYS A 127 -15.88 0.18 1.94
CA LYS A 127 -16.50 -1.07 1.46
C LYS A 127 -17.95 -0.86 1.00
N GLU A 128 -18.69 0.01 1.68
CA GLU A 128 -20.07 0.35 1.32
C GLU A 128 -20.15 1.24 0.07
N GLU A 129 -19.32 2.27 -0.01
CA GLU A 129 -19.38 3.30 -1.08
C GLU A 129 -18.68 2.88 -2.37
N GLU A 130 -17.73 1.94 -2.31
CA GLU A 130 -16.89 1.51 -3.42
C GLU A 130 -17.05 0.02 -3.76
N ASP A 131 -18.29 -0.50 -3.71
CA ASP A 131 -18.64 -1.84 -4.21
C ASP A 131 -17.82 -2.99 -3.57
N GLY A 132 -17.63 -2.93 -2.25
CA GLY A 132 -16.92 -3.98 -1.49
C GLY A 132 -15.39 -3.86 -1.56
N LYS A 133 -14.85 -2.74 -2.01
CA LYS A 133 -13.41 -2.51 -1.99
C LYS A 133 -12.88 -2.41 -0.57
N GLU A 134 -11.70 -2.96 -0.37
CA GLU A 134 -11.00 -2.98 0.91
C GLU A 134 -9.52 -2.67 0.68
N LEU A 135 -8.93 -1.81 1.53
CA LEU A 135 -7.49 -1.56 1.45
C LEU A 135 -6.72 -2.85 1.67
N TYR A 136 -5.65 -3.02 0.91
CA TYR A 136 -4.71 -4.11 1.15
C TYR A 136 -3.91 -3.86 2.44
N HIS A 137 -3.36 -4.93 3.00
CA HIS A 137 -2.54 -4.89 4.22
C HIS A 137 -1.06 -5.02 3.88
N ILE A 138 -0.20 -4.30 4.59
CA ILE A 138 1.25 -4.42 4.43
C ILE A 138 1.87 -4.91 5.74
N TYR A 139 2.52 -6.06 5.68
CA TYR A 139 3.22 -6.65 6.80
C TYR A 139 4.73 -6.60 6.60
N TYR A 140 5.42 -5.86 7.46
CA TYR A 140 6.89 -5.74 7.47
C TYR A 140 7.51 -6.71 8.46
N ALA A 141 8.37 -7.63 7.97
CA ALA A 141 9.08 -8.59 8.82
C ALA A 141 10.29 -8.00 9.57
N THR A 142 10.72 -6.80 9.18
CA THR A 142 11.95 -6.20 9.71
C THR A 142 11.78 -5.49 11.04
N ARG A 143 10.56 -5.08 11.36
CA ARG A 143 10.30 -4.26 12.55
C ARG A 143 8.90 -4.52 13.09
N ASP A 144 8.89 -4.97 14.34
CA ASP A 144 7.66 -5.13 15.09
C ASP A 144 6.93 -3.77 15.18
N GLY A 145 5.63 -3.78 14.94
CA GLY A 145 4.79 -2.60 15.02
C GLY A 145 4.69 -1.73 13.76
N SER A 146 5.54 -1.91 12.71
CA SER A 146 5.44 -1.08 11.50
C SER A 146 4.13 -1.30 10.74
N SER A 147 3.59 -2.50 10.74
CA SER A 147 2.30 -2.80 10.12
C SER A 147 1.15 -2.14 10.88
N GLN A 148 1.12 -2.26 12.20
CA GLN A 148 0.11 -1.64 13.06
C GLN A 148 0.19 -0.10 13.00
N PHE A 149 1.42 0.45 12.97
CA PHE A 149 1.61 1.88 12.79
C PHE A 149 1.01 2.36 11.47
N LEU A 150 1.34 1.67 10.38
CA LEU A 150 0.86 2.02 9.03
C LEU A 150 -0.68 1.94 8.93
N GLU A 151 -1.28 0.91 9.52
CA GLU A 151 -2.74 0.74 9.56
C GLU A 151 -3.42 1.82 10.42
N GLY A 152 -2.83 2.20 11.54
CA GLY A 152 -3.35 3.22 12.45
C GLY A 152 -3.07 4.66 12.03
N LEU A 153 -2.31 4.89 10.95
CA LEU A 153 -1.91 6.23 10.53
C LEU A 153 -3.10 7.03 10.00
N THR A 154 -3.30 8.22 10.56
CA THR A 154 -4.28 9.23 10.12
C THR A 154 -3.63 10.61 10.19
N ILE A 155 -4.22 11.63 9.55
CA ILE A 155 -3.74 13.01 9.66
C ILE A 155 -3.65 13.42 11.13
N LYS A 156 -4.69 13.13 11.90
CA LYS A 156 -4.74 13.45 13.32
C LYS A 156 -3.65 12.76 14.12
N THR A 157 -3.38 11.47 13.87
CA THR A 157 -2.32 10.75 14.58
C THR A 157 -0.93 11.30 14.25
N ILE A 158 -0.73 11.85 13.05
CA ILE A 158 0.52 12.50 12.66
C ILE A 158 0.66 13.85 13.36
N GLU A 159 -0.39 14.68 13.37
CA GLU A 159 -0.40 15.99 14.05
C GLU A 159 -0.21 15.88 15.56
N ASP A 160 -0.79 14.85 16.19
CA ASP A 160 -0.68 14.58 17.62
C ASP A 160 0.64 13.90 18.02
N SER A 161 1.44 13.44 17.04
CA SER A 161 2.70 12.72 17.30
C SER A 161 3.84 13.68 17.60
N ASP A 162 4.65 13.35 18.63
CA ASP A 162 5.92 14.02 18.87
C ASP A 162 6.96 13.55 17.84
N GLU A 163 7.58 14.52 17.13
CA GLU A 163 8.60 14.23 16.10
C GLU A 163 9.78 13.41 16.65
N GLU A 164 10.11 13.60 17.94
CA GLU A 164 11.20 12.87 18.60
C GLU A 164 10.83 11.39 18.77
N SER A 165 9.60 11.07 19.13
CA SER A 165 9.11 9.70 19.25
C SER A 165 9.01 8.99 17.89
N LEU A 166 8.70 9.71 16.82
CA LEU A 166 8.73 9.14 15.46
C LEU A 166 10.15 8.77 15.00
N LYS A 167 11.17 9.53 15.43
CA LYS A 167 12.58 9.27 15.08
C LYS A 167 13.15 8.01 15.71
N ASP A 168 12.58 7.52 16.79
CA ASP A 168 12.98 6.25 17.42
C ASP A 168 12.76 5.05 16.49
N ASN A 169 11.80 5.15 15.58
CA ASN A 169 11.61 4.20 14.50
C ASN A 169 11.69 4.91 13.16
N VAL A 170 12.78 4.68 12.44
CA VAL A 170 13.05 5.34 11.14
C VAL A 170 11.94 5.07 10.11
N ASP A 171 11.26 3.92 10.17
CA ASP A 171 10.13 3.63 9.28
C ASP A 171 8.93 4.52 9.60
N TYR A 172 8.62 4.70 10.88
CA TYR A 172 7.54 5.58 11.34
C TYR A 172 7.78 7.03 10.91
N TYR A 173 9.02 7.51 11.11
CA TYR A 173 9.39 8.86 10.68
C TYR A 173 9.15 9.06 9.19
N HIS A 174 9.62 8.13 8.34
CA HIS A 174 9.41 8.25 6.89
C HIS A 174 7.94 8.08 6.47
N MET A 175 7.18 7.19 7.10
CA MET A 175 5.76 7.00 6.81
C MET A 175 4.92 8.23 7.17
N ALA A 176 5.21 8.86 8.30
CA ALA A 176 4.50 10.05 8.76
C ALA A 176 4.85 11.32 7.95
N ASN A 177 6.03 11.37 7.31
CA ASN A 177 6.50 12.52 6.54
C ASN A 177 6.42 12.29 5.01
N ALA A 178 5.78 11.21 4.57
CA ALA A 178 5.54 10.93 3.16
C ALA A 178 4.28 11.63 2.66
#